data_0e826f8bda309194818433b075ba94bd
#
_entry.id   0e826f8bda309194818433b075ba94bd
#
_cell.length_a   1.000
_cell.length_b   1.000
_cell.length_c   1.000
_cell.angle_alpha   90.00
_cell.angle_beta   90.00
_cell.angle_gamma   90.00
#
_symmetry.space_group_name_H-M   'P 1'
#
loop_
_entity.id
_entity.type
_entity.pdbx_description
1 polymer ?
#
loop_
_entity_poly.entity_id
_entity_poly.type
_entity_poly.pdbx_seq_one_letter_code
_entity_poly.pdbx_strand_id
1 'polypeptide(L)'
;MNHPPPQAPFGRRRLLAGAGAALMVAALDGCKAVAPAPEPRPRPAPDPVLKLAPLRASTDRITQVTVCTRPFRAQGPRLDVERIGQKNIVHNYGHGGSGWSLSWGSSAIAVHKAMTFGEREVAVIGCGAMGLTSGLLLQRAGARVTIYAKDLPPNVRSSLASGIWSPDSRICFEEHATPAFKQMWASMARQSFQTYQSLLGLPGNPVEFIDNYFVSDTAGAARRGPAPEDSRPKFAELQLDLLGDLIPRGEPFGPGTHPFRDRYLRRSSFMMFNIAPYARLLMSDFLANGGKIEIAEFHSPAELATLREKVLINATGFGARALFGDESITPVRGQVARMIPQPEINYGLFYKGVSFLPRRDGLVFQVVGDDDYYGFNDDTTVPDRAEAELAVNTIAELYKTA
;
A
#
# COMPACT_ATOMS: atom_id res chain seq x y z
N MET A 1 50.34 -3.54 -38.75
CA MET A 1 51.47 -3.14 -37.91
C MET A 1 51.04 -3.29 -36.45
N ASN A 2 51.67 -4.24 -35.81
CA ASN A 2 51.85 -4.46 -34.37
C ASN A 2 50.71 -4.30 -33.38
N HIS A 3 50.10 -5.43 -33.06
CA HIS A 3 49.49 -5.70 -31.77
C HIS A 3 50.51 -6.15 -30.75
N PRO A 4 50.46 -5.78 -29.48
CA PRO A 4 51.16 -6.48 -28.41
C PRO A 4 50.26 -7.56 -27.77
N PRO A 5 50.88 -8.62 -27.17
CA PRO A 5 50.19 -9.84 -26.76
C PRO A 5 49.59 -9.79 -25.32
N PRO A 6 48.80 -10.80 -24.96
CA PRO A 6 48.12 -10.84 -23.66
C PRO A 6 49.03 -11.38 -22.56
N GLN A 7 48.89 -10.84 -21.34
CA GLN A 7 49.58 -11.32 -20.14
C GLN A 7 48.78 -12.41 -19.42
N ALA A 8 49.49 -13.45 -19.02
CA ALA A 8 49.01 -14.66 -18.38
C ALA A 8 48.87 -14.52 -16.84
N PRO A 9 48.18 -15.46 -16.17
CA PRO A 9 47.77 -15.32 -14.77
C PRO A 9 48.85 -15.79 -13.78
N PHE A 10 48.94 -15.14 -12.63
CA PHE A 10 49.81 -15.51 -11.54
C PHE A 10 49.28 -16.70 -10.73
N GLY A 11 50.15 -17.70 -10.61
CA GLY A 11 49.92 -18.95 -9.95
C GLY A 11 50.09 -18.91 -8.43
N ARG A 12 49.41 -19.86 -7.82
CA ARG A 12 49.51 -20.29 -6.42
C ARG A 12 50.95 -20.81 -6.10
N ARG A 13 51.50 -20.45 -4.97
CA ARG A 13 52.57 -21.20 -4.33
C ARG A 13 52.20 -21.60 -2.90
N ARG A 14 52.14 -22.92 -2.75
CA ARG A 14 52.19 -23.66 -1.48
C ARG A 14 53.59 -23.55 -0.89
N LEU A 15 53.70 -23.54 0.42
CA LEU A 15 54.87 -24.04 1.15
C LEU A 15 54.40 -24.81 2.37
N LEU A 16 54.81 -26.08 2.37
CA LEU A 16 54.71 -27.07 3.44
C LEU A 16 56.08 -27.21 4.13
N ALA A 17 55.99 -27.78 5.36
CA ALA A 17 57.04 -28.49 6.13
C ALA A 17 57.78 -27.64 7.16
N GLY A 18 57.91 -28.05 8.41
CA GLY A 18 58.53 -29.22 8.88
C GLY A 18 58.35 -29.47 10.39
N ALA A 19 58.34 -30.70 10.75
CA ALA A 19 58.23 -31.28 12.05
C ALA A 19 59.52 -31.19 12.89
N GLY A 20 59.42 -31.25 14.22
CA GLY A 20 60.56 -31.43 15.11
C GLY A 20 60.08 -31.67 16.55
N ALA A 21 60.11 -32.93 16.94
CA ALA A 21 59.83 -33.40 18.31
C ALA A 21 61.06 -33.17 19.23
N ALA A 22 60.82 -32.83 20.48
CA ALA A 22 61.69 -33.20 21.58
C ALA A 22 60.90 -33.20 22.92
N LEU A 23 60.79 -34.38 23.49
CA LEU A 23 60.38 -34.60 24.91
C LEU A 23 61.49 -34.09 25.85
N MET A 24 61.10 -33.35 26.88
CA MET A 24 61.81 -33.41 28.17
C MET A 24 60.78 -33.31 29.31
N VAL A 25 60.80 -34.38 30.13
CA VAL A 25 60.12 -34.46 31.43
C VAL A 25 60.97 -33.73 32.49
N ALA A 26 60.40 -32.82 33.19
CA ALA A 26 60.86 -32.45 34.52
C ALA A 26 59.66 -32.05 35.38
N ALA A 27 59.39 -32.87 36.38
CA ALA A 27 58.47 -32.58 37.45
C ALA A 27 59.02 -31.47 38.36
N LEU A 28 58.22 -30.47 38.62
CA LEU A 28 58.38 -29.61 39.83
C LEU A 28 56.97 -29.20 40.29
N ASP A 29 56.77 -29.41 41.56
CA ASP A 29 55.60 -29.18 42.35
C ASP A 29 55.10 -27.72 42.37
N GLY A 30 53.78 -27.60 42.42
CA GLY A 30 53.12 -26.70 43.32
C GLY A 30 53.11 -25.20 43.03
N CYS A 31 52.18 -24.78 42.18
CA CYS A 31 51.36 -23.59 42.43
C CYS A 31 50.10 -23.69 41.56
N LYS A 32 48.98 -24.06 42.18
CA LYS A 32 47.67 -23.91 41.54
C LYS A 32 47.44 -22.41 41.33
N ALA A 33 47.73 -21.90 40.13
CA ALA A 33 47.25 -20.61 39.72
C ALA A 33 45.73 -20.67 39.65
N VAL A 34 45.07 -20.02 40.60
CA VAL A 34 43.63 -19.75 40.52
C VAL A 34 43.43 -18.94 39.25
N ALA A 35 42.74 -19.56 38.27
CA ALA A 35 42.35 -18.85 37.07
C ALA A 35 41.55 -17.60 37.50
N PRO A 36 41.86 -16.41 36.93
CA PRO A 36 41.11 -15.22 37.26
C PRO A 36 39.63 -15.48 36.91
N ALA A 37 38.75 -15.12 37.84
CA ALA A 37 37.32 -15.22 37.61
C ALA A 37 36.99 -14.52 36.27
N PRO A 38 36.14 -15.14 35.42
CA PRO A 38 35.78 -14.50 34.15
C PRO A 38 35.21 -13.12 34.45
N GLU A 39 35.77 -12.12 33.78
CA GLU A 39 35.25 -10.77 33.89
C GLU A 39 33.73 -10.78 33.65
N PRO A 40 32.94 -10.11 34.48
CA PRO A 40 31.52 -10.02 34.31
C PRO A 40 31.25 -9.45 32.90
N ARG A 41 30.57 -10.21 32.05
CA ARG A 41 30.17 -9.72 30.74
C ARG A 41 29.48 -8.38 30.93
N PRO A 42 29.87 -7.33 30.20
CA PRO A 42 29.19 -6.05 30.30
C PRO A 42 27.69 -6.30 30.13
N ARG A 43 26.90 -5.81 31.08
CA ARG A 43 25.43 -5.85 30.93
C ARG A 43 25.10 -5.15 29.62
N PRO A 44 24.28 -5.77 28.76
CA PRO A 44 23.81 -5.07 27.56
C PRO A 44 23.24 -3.72 28.02
N ALA A 45 23.60 -2.66 27.30
CA ALA A 45 23.02 -1.35 27.55
C ALA A 45 21.49 -1.49 27.52
N PRO A 46 20.76 -0.81 28.43
CA PRO A 46 19.31 -0.84 28.38
C PRO A 46 18.86 -0.41 26.97
N ASP A 47 17.96 -1.19 26.37
CA ASP A 47 17.42 -0.86 25.06
C ASP A 47 16.95 0.60 25.05
N PRO A 48 17.27 1.37 24.00
CA PRO A 48 16.85 2.77 23.93
C PRO A 48 15.32 2.83 23.99
N VAL A 49 14.78 3.55 24.95
CA VAL A 49 13.34 3.78 25.07
C VAL A 49 12.86 4.50 23.80
N LEU A 50 11.95 3.86 23.03
CA LEU A 50 11.35 4.46 21.86
C LEU A 50 10.62 5.76 22.25
N LYS A 51 11.02 6.88 21.67
CA LYS A 51 10.39 8.18 21.89
C LYS A 51 9.48 8.52 20.72
N LEU A 52 8.18 8.65 21.01
CA LEU A 52 7.18 9.09 20.05
C LEU A 52 6.59 10.41 20.53
N ALA A 53 6.43 11.37 19.61
CA ALA A 53 5.74 12.61 19.93
C ALA A 53 4.27 12.30 20.32
N PRO A 54 3.74 12.91 21.40
CA PRO A 54 2.37 12.63 21.83
C PRO A 54 1.34 13.16 20.84
N LEU A 55 0.42 12.29 20.40
CA LEU A 55 -0.67 12.65 19.52
C LEU A 55 -1.80 13.33 20.30
N ARG A 56 -2.22 14.50 19.85
CA ARG A 56 -3.37 15.23 20.41
C ARG A 56 -4.69 14.72 19.78
N ALA A 57 -5.04 13.47 20.10
CA ALA A 57 -6.27 12.85 19.64
C ALA A 57 -7.47 13.34 20.49
N SER A 58 -8.30 14.23 19.91
CA SER A 58 -9.49 14.77 20.56
C SER A 58 -10.57 15.03 19.52
N THR A 59 -11.83 14.72 19.83
CA THR A 59 -12.95 14.75 18.90
C THR A 59 -13.34 16.16 18.44
N ASP A 60 -13.01 17.19 19.22
CA ASP A 60 -13.17 18.61 18.85
C ASP A 60 -12.21 19.06 17.75
N ARG A 61 -11.16 18.27 17.48
CA ARG A 61 -10.19 18.51 16.41
C ARG A 61 -10.55 17.85 15.07
N ILE A 62 -11.68 17.13 14.99
CA ILE A 62 -12.18 16.55 13.75
C ILE A 62 -12.67 17.67 12.83
N THR A 63 -12.01 17.81 11.69
CA THR A 63 -12.33 18.84 10.68
C THR A 63 -13.26 18.33 9.60
N GLN A 64 -13.24 17.02 9.31
CA GLN A 64 -14.03 16.43 8.25
C GLN A 64 -14.26 14.93 8.52
N VAL A 65 -15.43 14.43 8.13
CA VAL A 65 -15.75 13.00 8.07
C VAL A 65 -16.18 12.68 6.64
N THR A 66 -15.57 11.69 6.02
CA THR A 66 -15.84 11.30 4.63
C THR A 66 -16.04 9.81 4.51
N VAL A 67 -16.99 9.41 3.66
CA VAL A 67 -17.28 8.00 3.36
C VAL A 67 -16.79 7.66 1.94
N CYS A 68 -16.11 6.53 1.80
CA CYS A 68 -15.65 5.98 0.54
C CYS A 68 -16.26 4.58 0.35
N THR A 69 -16.84 4.33 -0.83
CA THR A 69 -17.28 3.00 -1.23
C THR A 69 -16.22 2.36 -2.12
N ARG A 70 -15.62 1.28 -1.65
CA ARG A 70 -14.62 0.51 -2.40
C ARG A 70 -15.32 -0.44 -3.36
N PRO A 71 -14.93 -0.51 -4.64
CA PRO A 71 -15.52 -1.43 -5.62
C PRO A 71 -14.88 -2.82 -5.50
N PHE A 72 -15.41 -3.67 -4.64
CA PHE A 72 -14.95 -5.05 -4.51
C PHE A 72 -15.56 -5.94 -5.59
N ARG A 73 -14.79 -6.87 -6.12
CA ARG A 73 -15.26 -7.97 -6.96
C ARG A 73 -14.65 -9.28 -6.46
N ALA A 74 -15.48 -10.30 -6.30
CA ALA A 74 -15.05 -11.61 -5.80
C ALA A 74 -13.89 -12.19 -6.64
N GLN A 75 -13.97 -12.03 -7.98
CA GLN A 75 -12.98 -12.53 -8.95
C GLN A 75 -11.75 -11.63 -9.10
N GLY A 76 -11.69 -10.51 -8.39
CA GLY A 76 -10.68 -9.49 -8.55
C GLY A 76 -11.01 -8.45 -9.63
N PRO A 77 -10.04 -7.58 -9.98
CA PRO A 77 -10.26 -6.48 -10.91
C PRO A 77 -10.63 -6.98 -12.30
N ARG A 78 -11.55 -6.27 -12.94
CA ARG A 78 -11.90 -6.48 -14.34
C ARG A 78 -10.87 -5.78 -15.22
N LEU A 79 -10.20 -6.59 -16.05
CA LEU A 79 -9.12 -6.16 -16.95
C LEU A 79 -9.29 -6.69 -18.39
N ASP A 80 -10.48 -7.15 -18.73
CA ASP A 80 -10.82 -7.68 -20.07
C ASP A 80 -11.15 -6.55 -21.05
N VAL A 81 -11.37 -6.96 -22.29
CA VAL A 81 -11.82 -6.09 -23.38
C VAL A 81 -13.23 -6.47 -23.76
N GLU A 82 -14.09 -5.47 -23.85
CA GLU A 82 -15.47 -5.59 -24.33
C GLU A 82 -15.65 -4.76 -25.60
N ARG A 83 -16.35 -5.30 -26.58
CA ARG A 83 -16.71 -4.57 -27.81
C ARG A 83 -18.15 -4.12 -27.77
N ILE A 84 -18.36 -2.81 -27.87
CA ILE A 84 -19.69 -2.21 -27.92
C ILE A 84 -19.81 -1.40 -29.23
N GLY A 85 -20.58 -1.95 -30.19
CA GLY A 85 -20.62 -1.39 -31.53
C GLY A 85 -19.24 -1.36 -32.18
N GLN A 86 -18.76 -0.16 -32.48
CA GLN A 86 -17.41 0.05 -33.04
C GLN A 86 -16.34 0.42 -32.02
N LYS A 87 -16.69 0.43 -30.74
CA LYS A 87 -15.75 0.77 -29.65
C LYS A 87 -15.14 -0.48 -29.04
N ASN A 88 -13.84 -0.40 -28.76
CA ASN A 88 -13.12 -1.36 -27.95
C ASN A 88 -12.94 -0.75 -26.57
N ILE A 89 -13.56 -1.33 -25.56
CA ILE A 89 -13.52 -0.83 -24.18
C ILE A 89 -12.66 -1.78 -23.37
N VAL A 90 -11.56 -1.27 -22.86
CA VAL A 90 -10.71 -2.00 -21.92
C VAL A 90 -11.14 -1.63 -20.51
N HIS A 91 -11.57 -2.60 -19.73
CA HIS A 91 -11.98 -2.38 -18.36
C HIS A 91 -10.75 -2.29 -17.43
N ASN A 92 -10.79 -1.39 -16.45
CA ASN A 92 -9.76 -1.24 -15.43
C ASN A 92 -10.40 -0.75 -14.12
N TYR A 93 -11.13 -1.64 -13.45
CA TYR A 93 -11.85 -1.34 -12.21
C TYR A 93 -12.05 -2.59 -11.34
N GLY A 94 -12.61 -2.40 -10.14
CA GLY A 94 -12.97 -3.51 -9.26
C GLY A 94 -11.83 -3.98 -8.33
N HIS A 95 -10.95 -3.06 -7.92
CA HIS A 95 -9.75 -3.34 -7.14
C HIS A 95 -9.97 -3.39 -5.63
N GLY A 96 -11.22 -3.38 -5.15
CA GLY A 96 -11.52 -3.36 -3.72
C GLY A 96 -10.83 -2.21 -3.00
N GLY A 97 -10.08 -2.51 -1.94
CA GLY A 97 -9.28 -1.55 -1.18
C GLY A 97 -7.92 -1.22 -1.80
N SER A 98 -7.49 -1.96 -2.84
CA SER A 98 -6.12 -1.94 -3.38
C SER A 98 -5.90 -0.94 -4.52
N GLY A 99 -6.90 -0.11 -4.85
CA GLY A 99 -6.89 0.76 -6.03
C GLY A 99 -5.61 1.59 -6.18
N TRP A 100 -5.25 2.42 -5.22
CA TRP A 100 -4.00 3.17 -5.28
C TRP A 100 -2.78 2.25 -5.33
N SER A 101 -2.76 1.21 -4.51
CA SER A 101 -1.61 0.31 -4.40
C SER A 101 -1.23 -0.41 -5.70
N LEU A 102 -2.22 -0.67 -6.57
CA LEU A 102 -2.05 -1.39 -7.83
C LEU A 102 -2.18 -0.52 -9.08
N SER A 103 -2.43 0.79 -8.93
CA SER A 103 -2.88 1.64 -10.03
C SER A 103 -1.94 1.65 -11.25
N TRP A 104 -0.63 1.70 -11.06
CA TRP A 104 0.33 1.70 -12.17
C TRP A 104 0.41 0.36 -12.88
N GLY A 105 0.52 -0.74 -12.13
CA GLY A 105 0.61 -2.07 -12.72
C GLY A 105 -0.68 -2.49 -13.42
N SER A 106 -1.82 -2.22 -12.80
CA SER A 106 -3.12 -2.48 -13.42
C SER A 106 -3.34 -1.64 -14.68
N SER A 107 -3.02 -0.34 -14.61
CA SER A 107 -3.10 0.54 -15.77
C SER A 107 -2.13 0.15 -16.88
N ALA A 108 -0.95 -0.39 -16.56
CA ALA A 108 -0.03 -0.89 -17.58
C ALA A 108 -0.63 -2.05 -18.38
N ILE A 109 -1.34 -2.98 -17.71
CA ILE A 109 -2.06 -4.06 -18.39
C ILE A 109 -3.17 -3.50 -19.30
N ALA A 110 -3.96 -2.55 -18.77
CA ALA A 110 -5.05 -1.95 -19.53
C ALA A 110 -4.53 -1.17 -20.75
N VAL A 111 -3.47 -0.39 -20.58
CA VAL A 111 -2.82 0.38 -21.65
C VAL A 111 -2.22 -0.54 -22.70
N HIS A 112 -1.53 -1.61 -22.29
CA HIS A 112 -1.01 -2.60 -23.26
C HIS A 112 -2.13 -3.13 -24.15
N LYS A 113 -3.27 -3.55 -23.56
CA LYS A 113 -4.43 -4.01 -24.31
C LYS A 113 -5.03 -2.92 -25.22
N ALA A 114 -5.15 -1.69 -24.73
CA ALA A 114 -5.68 -0.58 -25.51
C ALA A 114 -4.81 -0.26 -26.74
N MET A 115 -3.51 -0.30 -26.60
CA MET A 115 -2.57 0.01 -27.67
C MET A 115 -2.48 -1.07 -28.76
N THR A 116 -2.92 -2.31 -28.50
CA THR A 116 -2.99 -3.36 -29.54
C THR A 116 -3.96 -3.04 -30.67
N PHE A 117 -4.91 -2.13 -30.46
CA PHE A 117 -5.85 -1.72 -31.48
C PHE A 117 -5.28 -0.70 -32.49
N GLY A 118 -4.04 -0.20 -32.27
CA GLY A 118 -3.36 0.68 -33.21
C GLY A 118 -3.88 2.13 -33.26
N GLU A 119 -4.90 2.47 -32.45
CA GLU A 119 -5.46 3.81 -32.38
C GLU A 119 -4.54 4.76 -31.57
N ARG A 120 -4.44 6.00 -32.05
CA ARG A 120 -3.62 7.05 -31.40
C ARG A 120 -4.44 8.01 -30.55
N GLU A 121 -5.75 8.04 -30.73
CA GLU A 121 -6.69 8.79 -29.89
C GLU A 121 -7.42 7.81 -28.98
N VAL A 122 -7.23 7.98 -27.68
CA VAL A 122 -7.79 7.07 -26.67
C VAL A 122 -8.53 7.88 -25.62
N ALA A 123 -9.76 7.46 -25.32
CA ALA A 123 -10.52 8.02 -24.22
C ALA A 123 -10.26 7.23 -22.93
N VAL A 124 -10.27 7.92 -21.80
CA VAL A 124 -10.31 7.32 -20.47
C VAL A 124 -11.56 7.82 -19.75
N ILE A 125 -12.38 6.89 -19.26
CA ILE A 125 -13.61 7.24 -18.55
C ILE A 125 -13.36 7.14 -17.05
N GLY A 126 -13.37 8.31 -16.39
CA GLY A 126 -13.07 8.47 -14.95
C GLY A 126 -11.72 9.12 -14.68
N CYS A 127 -11.66 9.99 -13.65
CA CYS A 127 -10.46 10.75 -13.25
C CYS A 127 -9.98 10.36 -11.83
N GLY A 128 -10.22 9.12 -11.42
CA GLY A 128 -9.68 8.56 -10.19
C GLY A 128 -8.28 7.98 -10.36
N ALA A 129 -7.85 7.16 -9.39
CA ALA A 129 -6.53 6.53 -9.40
C ALA A 129 -6.23 5.80 -10.72
N MET A 130 -7.16 4.92 -11.17
CA MET A 130 -6.99 4.16 -12.42
C MET A 130 -7.01 5.06 -13.65
N GLY A 131 -7.87 6.08 -13.66
CA GLY A 131 -7.99 6.99 -14.81
C GLY A 131 -6.74 7.84 -15.03
N LEU A 132 -6.23 8.45 -13.98
CA LEU A 132 -5.03 9.28 -14.04
C LEU A 132 -3.79 8.47 -14.43
N THR A 133 -3.59 7.28 -13.82
CA THR A 133 -2.44 6.43 -14.14
C THR A 133 -2.55 5.82 -15.54
N SER A 134 -3.75 5.44 -16.00
CA SER A 134 -3.98 4.99 -17.37
C SER A 134 -3.71 6.12 -18.38
N GLY A 135 -4.20 7.32 -18.10
CA GLY A 135 -3.98 8.49 -18.96
C GLY A 135 -2.50 8.80 -19.14
N LEU A 136 -1.73 8.83 -18.06
CA LEU A 136 -0.29 9.07 -18.10
C LEU A 136 0.47 7.96 -18.84
N LEU A 137 0.12 6.70 -18.63
CA LEU A 137 0.76 5.59 -19.33
C LEU A 137 0.42 5.57 -20.82
N LEU A 138 -0.81 5.91 -21.20
CA LEU A 138 -1.19 6.09 -22.60
C LEU A 138 -0.38 7.18 -23.29
N GLN A 139 -0.18 8.34 -22.62
CA GLN A 139 0.67 9.42 -23.14
C GLN A 139 2.12 8.96 -23.33
N ARG A 140 2.68 8.23 -22.35
CA ARG A 140 4.01 7.63 -22.46
C ARG A 140 4.12 6.62 -23.60
N ALA A 141 3.02 5.95 -23.95
CA ALA A 141 2.93 5.07 -25.11
C ALA A 141 2.68 5.81 -26.44
N GLY A 142 2.63 7.15 -26.42
CA GLY A 142 2.48 8.02 -27.61
C GLY A 142 1.04 8.24 -28.05
N ALA A 143 0.04 7.96 -27.20
CA ALA A 143 -1.36 8.27 -27.49
C ALA A 143 -1.72 9.73 -27.13
N ARG A 144 -2.67 10.30 -27.87
CA ARG A 144 -3.40 11.53 -27.49
C ARG A 144 -4.59 11.09 -26.63
N VAL A 145 -4.66 11.63 -25.42
CA VAL A 145 -5.61 11.16 -24.41
C VAL A 145 -6.57 12.24 -23.98
N THR A 146 -7.85 11.91 -23.98
CA THR A 146 -8.91 12.69 -23.33
C THR A 146 -9.48 11.88 -22.17
N ILE A 147 -9.45 12.43 -20.95
CA ILE A 147 -10.16 11.88 -19.80
C ILE A 147 -11.54 12.52 -19.75
N TYR A 148 -12.58 11.71 -19.76
CA TYR A 148 -13.96 12.11 -19.53
C TYR A 148 -14.37 11.69 -18.11
N ALA A 149 -14.81 12.64 -17.29
CA ALA A 149 -15.17 12.36 -15.92
C ALA A 149 -16.22 13.31 -15.39
N LYS A 150 -17.16 12.83 -14.59
CA LYS A 150 -18.15 13.68 -13.92
C LYS A 150 -17.56 14.49 -12.79
N ASP A 151 -16.57 13.88 -12.07
CA ASP A 151 -15.90 14.48 -10.93
C ASP A 151 -14.39 14.43 -11.12
N LEU A 152 -13.69 15.45 -10.61
CA LEU A 152 -12.24 15.54 -10.57
C LEU A 152 -11.73 15.44 -9.12
N PRO A 153 -10.46 15.08 -8.88
CA PRO A 153 -9.86 15.26 -7.57
C PRO A 153 -10.04 16.72 -7.05
N PRO A 154 -10.45 16.92 -5.79
CA PRO A 154 -10.54 15.95 -4.70
C PRO A 154 -11.88 15.21 -4.57
N ASN A 155 -12.84 15.40 -5.46
CA ASN A 155 -14.21 14.90 -5.31
C ASN A 155 -14.42 13.47 -5.82
N VAL A 156 -13.38 12.83 -6.37
CA VAL A 156 -13.44 11.43 -6.78
C VAL A 156 -13.30 10.47 -5.58
N ARG A 157 -13.93 9.30 -5.65
CA ARG A 157 -13.90 8.32 -4.55
C ARG A 157 -12.48 7.93 -4.12
N SER A 158 -11.53 7.80 -5.05
CA SER A 158 -10.13 7.48 -4.71
C SER A 158 -9.44 8.56 -3.87
N SER A 159 -9.90 9.81 -3.90
CA SER A 159 -9.41 10.89 -3.04
C SER A 159 -9.80 10.73 -1.57
N LEU A 160 -10.80 9.89 -1.30
CA LEU A 160 -11.32 9.63 0.05
C LEU A 160 -10.64 8.43 0.73
N ALA A 161 -9.68 7.79 0.05
CA ALA A 161 -8.95 6.64 0.59
C ALA A 161 -8.07 7.02 1.80
N SER A 162 -7.78 6.04 2.66
CA SER A 162 -6.89 6.23 3.84
C SER A 162 -5.46 6.59 3.46
N GLY A 163 -4.91 5.96 2.42
CA GLY A 163 -3.58 6.27 1.91
C GLY A 163 -2.49 5.28 2.30
N ILE A 164 -2.83 4.09 2.78
CA ILE A 164 -1.86 3.00 2.98
C ILE A 164 -1.63 2.24 1.68
N TRP A 165 -0.39 1.85 1.41
CA TRP A 165 -0.06 0.84 0.42
C TRP A 165 -0.45 -0.55 0.97
N SER A 166 -1.52 -1.10 0.44
CA SER A 166 -2.09 -2.40 0.80
C SER A 166 -2.61 -3.10 -0.47
N PRO A 167 -1.72 -3.79 -1.22
CA PRO A 167 -2.02 -4.26 -2.56
C PRO A 167 -2.98 -5.45 -2.61
N ASP A 168 -3.23 -6.15 -1.51
CA ASP A 168 -4.17 -7.25 -1.38
C ASP A 168 -5.44 -6.91 -0.59
N SER A 169 -5.59 -5.66 -0.11
CA SER A 169 -6.78 -5.26 0.65
C SER A 169 -8.06 -5.51 -0.15
N ARG A 170 -8.78 -6.59 0.18
CA ARG A 170 -10.03 -6.99 -0.47
C ARG A 170 -9.91 -7.05 -2.00
N ILE A 171 -8.80 -7.66 -2.50
CA ILE A 171 -8.54 -7.73 -3.94
C ILE A 171 -9.39 -8.78 -4.64
N CYS A 172 -9.61 -9.92 -4.02
CA CYS A 172 -10.51 -11.01 -4.46
C CYS A 172 -10.82 -11.93 -3.28
N PHE A 173 -11.73 -12.87 -3.45
CA PHE A 173 -11.82 -14.00 -2.53
C PHE A 173 -10.75 -15.05 -2.83
N GLU A 174 -10.34 -15.80 -1.80
CA GLU A 174 -9.27 -16.80 -1.88
C GLU A 174 -9.54 -17.85 -2.95
N GLU A 175 -10.78 -18.29 -3.11
CA GLU A 175 -11.21 -19.27 -4.12
C GLU A 175 -10.94 -18.82 -5.56
N HIS A 176 -10.84 -17.52 -5.80
CA HIS A 176 -10.52 -16.93 -7.10
C HIS A 176 -9.03 -16.58 -7.26
N ALA A 177 -8.23 -16.75 -6.21
CA ALA A 177 -6.79 -16.47 -6.24
C ALA A 177 -6.01 -17.63 -6.90
N THR A 178 -6.31 -17.91 -8.16
CA THR A 178 -5.60 -18.93 -8.97
C THR A 178 -4.12 -18.62 -9.12
N PRO A 179 -3.25 -19.59 -9.47
CA PRO A 179 -1.83 -19.32 -9.73
C PRO A 179 -1.60 -18.21 -10.77
N ALA A 180 -2.40 -18.17 -11.83
CA ALA A 180 -2.33 -17.12 -12.86
C ALA A 180 -2.72 -15.75 -12.30
N PHE A 181 -3.78 -15.67 -11.47
CA PHE A 181 -4.17 -14.46 -10.78
C PHE A 181 -3.06 -13.96 -9.83
N LYS A 182 -2.50 -14.85 -9.01
CA LYS A 182 -1.40 -14.53 -8.09
C LYS A 182 -0.19 -13.97 -8.82
N GLN A 183 0.20 -14.56 -9.96
CA GLN A 183 1.31 -14.06 -10.77
C GLN A 183 1.02 -12.68 -11.36
N MET A 184 -0.16 -12.48 -11.94
CA MET A 184 -0.61 -11.19 -12.48
C MET A 184 -0.64 -10.12 -11.38
N TRP A 185 -1.24 -10.43 -10.23
CA TRP A 185 -1.33 -9.54 -9.09
C TRP A 185 0.05 -9.14 -8.55
N ALA A 186 0.96 -10.11 -8.37
CA ALA A 186 2.32 -9.83 -7.90
C ALA A 186 3.09 -8.93 -8.88
N SER A 187 2.90 -9.14 -10.19
CA SER A 187 3.49 -8.27 -11.22
C SER A 187 2.94 -6.85 -11.14
N MET A 188 1.61 -6.70 -11.03
CA MET A 188 0.98 -5.37 -10.86
C MET A 188 1.48 -4.66 -9.60
N ALA A 189 1.57 -5.37 -8.47
CA ALA A 189 2.02 -4.81 -7.21
C ALA A 189 3.48 -4.35 -7.26
N ARG A 190 4.38 -5.18 -7.79
CA ARG A 190 5.80 -4.86 -7.93
C ARG A 190 6.04 -3.68 -8.87
N GLN A 191 5.39 -3.66 -10.03
CA GLN A 191 5.48 -2.53 -10.96
C GLN A 191 4.98 -1.23 -10.34
N SER A 192 3.87 -1.28 -9.62
CA SER A 192 3.32 -0.13 -8.91
C SER A 192 4.29 0.35 -7.83
N PHE A 193 4.82 -0.57 -7.01
CA PHE A 193 5.77 -0.26 -5.94
C PHE A 193 7.03 0.42 -6.47
N GLN A 194 7.62 -0.10 -7.56
CA GLN A 194 8.78 0.52 -8.23
C GLN A 194 8.48 1.94 -8.70
N THR A 195 7.28 2.16 -9.27
CA THR A 195 6.87 3.50 -9.70
C THR A 195 6.74 4.44 -8.50
N TYR A 196 6.15 3.99 -7.40
CA TYR A 196 6.03 4.81 -6.19
C TYR A 196 7.38 5.18 -5.59
N GLN A 197 8.37 4.28 -5.63
CA GLN A 197 9.73 4.61 -5.17
C GLN A 197 10.34 5.78 -5.94
N SER A 198 10.03 5.94 -7.22
CA SER A 198 10.48 7.09 -8.02
C SER A 198 9.82 8.43 -7.63
N LEU A 199 8.77 8.39 -6.82
CA LEU A 199 8.06 9.58 -6.34
C LEU A 199 8.49 10.01 -4.93
N LEU A 200 9.40 9.27 -4.30
CA LEU A 200 9.92 9.63 -2.98
C LEU A 200 10.72 10.92 -3.04
N GLY A 201 10.49 11.79 -2.06
CA GLY A 201 11.21 13.06 -1.94
C GLY A 201 10.76 14.16 -2.91
N LEU A 202 9.73 13.92 -3.73
CA LEU A 202 9.14 14.97 -4.55
C LEU A 202 8.40 16.02 -3.70
N PRO A 203 8.30 17.27 -4.17
CA PRO A 203 7.56 18.32 -3.48
C PRO A 203 6.13 17.90 -3.14
N GLY A 204 5.71 18.17 -1.90
CA GLY A 204 4.41 17.75 -1.37
C GLY A 204 4.39 16.32 -0.83
N ASN A 205 5.53 15.60 -0.87
CA ASN A 205 5.65 14.21 -0.40
C ASN A 205 4.47 13.33 -0.84
N PRO A 206 4.22 13.20 -2.16
CA PRO A 206 3.08 12.41 -2.66
C PRO A 206 3.11 10.97 -2.15
N VAL A 207 4.30 10.42 -1.98
CA VAL A 207 4.58 9.10 -1.44
C VAL A 207 5.70 9.22 -0.39
N GLU A 208 5.54 8.58 0.74
CA GLU A 208 6.57 8.49 1.78
C GLU A 208 6.52 7.15 2.51
N PHE A 209 7.62 6.74 3.14
CA PHE A 209 7.63 5.62 4.07
C PHE A 209 7.46 6.16 5.50
N ILE A 210 6.63 5.46 6.28
CA ILE A 210 6.43 5.78 7.69
C ILE A 210 6.58 4.51 8.53
N ASP A 211 7.00 4.67 9.78
CA ASP A 211 6.87 3.63 10.77
C ASP A 211 5.42 3.56 11.25
N ASN A 212 4.86 2.36 11.27
CA ASN A 212 3.56 2.10 11.85
C ASN A 212 3.68 1.13 13.03
N TYR A 213 3.01 1.45 14.09
CA TYR A 213 3.05 0.69 15.32
C TYR A 213 1.72 -0.03 15.55
N PHE A 214 1.76 -1.36 15.49
CA PHE A 214 0.66 -2.21 15.88
C PHE A 214 0.70 -2.39 17.40
N VAL A 215 -0.28 -1.83 18.09
CA VAL A 215 -0.39 -1.86 19.55
C VAL A 215 -1.37 -2.92 19.97
N SER A 216 -1.03 -3.72 21.00
CA SER A 216 -1.88 -4.77 21.56
C SER A 216 -1.83 -4.77 23.08
N ASP A 217 -2.96 -5.08 23.69
CA ASP A 217 -3.06 -5.28 25.14
C ASP A 217 -2.53 -6.66 25.57
N THR A 218 -2.29 -7.60 24.63
CA THR A 218 -1.81 -8.95 24.92
C THR A 218 -0.58 -9.32 24.11
N ALA A 219 0.30 -10.16 24.69
CA ALA A 219 1.49 -10.67 24.01
C ALA A 219 1.10 -11.50 22.78
N GLY A 220 1.79 -11.28 21.67
CA GLY A 220 1.60 -12.06 20.44
C GLY A 220 0.38 -11.68 19.59
N ALA A 221 -0.53 -10.83 20.07
CA ALA A 221 -1.73 -10.41 19.34
C ALA A 221 -1.50 -9.33 18.28
N ALA A 222 -0.23 -8.98 18.01
CA ALA A 222 0.13 -8.03 16.93
C ALA A 222 -0.03 -8.62 15.51
N ARG A 223 -0.55 -9.82 15.38
CA ARG A 223 -1.16 -10.35 14.16
C ARG A 223 -2.68 -10.22 14.31
N ARG A 224 -3.40 -9.91 13.23
CA ARG A 224 -4.84 -10.23 13.18
C ARG A 224 -4.98 -11.66 13.73
N GLY A 225 -5.82 -11.84 14.75
CA GLY A 225 -6.13 -13.18 15.27
C GLY A 225 -6.56 -14.07 14.12
N PRO A 226 -6.53 -15.42 14.30
CA PRO A 226 -7.15 -16.31 13.34
C PRO A 226 -8.57 -15.78 13.10
N ALA A 227 -8.92 -15.61 11.81
CA ALA A 227 -10.29 -15.28 11.45
C ALA A 227 -11.21 -16.24 12.20
N PRO A 228 -12.33 -15.78 12.78
CA PRO A 228 -13.31 -16.68 13.33
C PRO A 228 -13.53 -17.81 12.33
N GLU A 229 -13.74 -19.05 12.80
CA GLU A 229 -14.22 -20.14 11.95
C GLU A 229 -15.60 -19.69 11.40
N ASP A 230 -15.56 -19.05 10.27
CA ASP A 230 -16.69 -18.37 9.64
C ASP A 230 -16.91 -19.05 8.29
N SER A 231 -18.16 -19.36 7.98
CA SER A 231 -18.55 -19.91 6.69
C SER A 231 -18.47 -18.90 5.53
N ARG A 232 -18.16 -17.64 5.83
CA ARG A 232 -18.01 -16.60 4.79
C ARG A 232 -16.77 -16.85 3.93
N PRO A 233 -16.82 -16.55 2.61
CA PRO A 233 -15.64 -16.62 1.75
C PRO A 233 -14.48 -15.80 2.32
N LYS A 234 -13.26 -16.33 2.32
CA LYS A 234 -12.08 -15.62 2.80
C LYS A 234 -11.53 -14.70 1.73
N PHE A 235 -11.10 -13.51 2.13
CA PHE A 235 -10.32 -12.64 1.26
C PHE A 235 -8.91 -13.20 1.08
N ALA A 236 -8.36 -13.06 -0.13
CA ALA A 236 -7.01 -13.53 -0.44
C ALA A 236 -5.96 -12.65 0.25
N GLU A 237 -5.10 -13.25 1.07
CA GLU A 237 -3.94 -12.64 1.69
C GLU A 237 -2.68 -13.01 0.90
N LEU A 238 -2.20 -12.10 0.05
CA LEU A 238 -1.15 -12.38 -0.93
C LEU A 238 0.17 -11.68 -0.63
N GLN A 239 0.11 -10.58 0.13
CA GLN A 239 1.24 -9.67 0.28
C GLN A 239 2.43 -10.32 1.00
N LEU A 240 2.19 -11.02 2.09
CA LEU A 240 3.27 -11.63 2.87
C LEU A 240 3.99 -12.74 2.09
N ASP A 241 3.24 -13.55 1.35
CA ASP A 241 3.80 -14.69 0.63
C ASP A 241 4.53 -14.28 -0.66
N LEU A 242 3.99 -13.29 -1.38
CA LEU A 242 4.46 -12.96 -2.73
C LEU A 242 5.30 -11.67 -2.80
N LEU A 243 5.21 -10.81 -1.79
CA LEU A 243 5.89 -9.49 -1.76
C LEU A 243 6.67 -9.28 -0.45
N GLY A 244 6.95 -10.33 0.32
CA GLY A 244 7.64 -10.22 1.61
C GLY A 244 9.07 -9.66 1.54
N ASP A 245 9.63 -9.58 0.33
CA ASP A 245 10.92 -8.96 0.03
C ASP A 245 10.85 -7.43 -0.12
N LEU A 246 9.65 -6.86 -0.33
CA LEU A 246 9.48 -5.42 -0.55
C LEU A 246 9.35 -4.62 0.75
N ILE A 247 8.97 -5.26 1.84
CA ILE A 247 8.71 -4.59 3.12
C ILE A 247 9.54 -5.25 4.21
N PRO A 248 10.23 -4.47 5.07
CA PRO A 248 10.98 -4.99 6.19
C PRO A 248 10.09 -5.81 7.14
N ARG A 249 10.67 -6.84 7.72
CA ARG A 249 9.99 -7.60 8.79
C ARG A 249 9.75 -6.70 9.99
N GLY A 250 8.57 -6.83 10.60
CA GLY A 250 8.24 -6.03 11.78
C GLY A 250 9.09 -6.42 12.99
N GLU A 251 9.46 -5.40 13.76
CA GLU A 251 10.27 -5.49 14.98
C GLU A 251 9.38 -5.40 16.23
N PRO A 252 9.45 -6.36 17.15
CA PRO A 252 8.68 -6.32 18.39
C PRO A 252 9.34 -5.45 19.45
N PHE A 253 8.54 -4.78 20.27
CA PHE A 253 8.94 -4.03 21.46
C PHE A 253 8.11 -4.52 22.65
N GLY A 254 8.77 -4.85 23.74
CA GLY A 254 8.13 -5.26 25.00
C GLY A 254 7.62 -4.08 25.82
N PRO A 255 6.78 -4.35 26.84
CA PRO A 255 6.35 -3.36 27.80
C PRO A 255 7.53 -2.62 28.45
N GLY A 256 7.36 -1.32 28.69
CA GLY A 256 8.39 -0.47 29.31
C GLY A 256 9.48 0.05 28.36
N THR A 257 9.56 -0.40 27.10
CA THR A 257 10.53 0.07 26.11
C THR A 257 9.97 1.15 25.18
N HIS A 258 8.69 1.49 25.32
CA HIS A 258 7.96 2.46 24.49
C HIS A 258 6.91 3.24 25.30
N PRO A 259 6.32 4.34 24.77
CA PRO A 259 5.44 5.22 25.56
C PRO A 259 4.10 4.60 25.99
N PHE A 260 3.65 3.52 25.37
CA PHE A 260 2.34 2.91 25.62
C PHE A 260 2.34 1.91 26.79
N ARG A 261 3.20 2.12 27.79
CA ARG A 261 3.32 1.41 29.10
C ARG A 261 3.23 -0.13 28.99
N ASP A 262 2.18 -0.73 29.56
CA ASP A 262 2.01 -2.18 29.73
C ASP A 262 1.53 -2.90 28.46
N ARG A 263 1.59 -2.26 27.29
CA ARG A 263 1.18 -2.82 26.03
C ARG A 263 2.35 -3.46 25.28
N TYR A 264 2.00 -4.28 24.30
CA TYR A 264 2.93 -4.86 23.34
C TYR A 264 2.88 -4.07 22.06
N LEU A 265 4.03 -3.84 21.46
CA LEU A 265 4.18 -3.04 20.26
C LEU A 265 4.92 -3.82 19.20
N ARG A 266 4.50 -3.68 17.95
CA ARG A 266 5.27 -4.14 16.79
C ARG A 266 5.39 -3.00 15.80
N ARG A 267 6.63 -2.61 15.50
CA ARG A 267 6.92 -1.64 14.45
C ARG A 267 6.96 -2.34 13.09
N SER A 268 6.37 -1.76 12.07
CA SER A 268 6.52 -2.12 10.68
C SER A 268 6.56 -0.86 9.85
N SER A 269 7.49 -0.76 8.91
CA SER A 269 7.54 0.39 8.00
C SER A 269 6.77 0.08 6.74
N PHE A 270 5.95 1.00 6.28
CA PHE A 270 5.22 0.86 5.02
C PHE A 270 5.05 2.18 4.27
N MET A 271 4.69 2.04 3.01
CA MET A 271 4.48 3.16 2.13
C MET A 271 3.12 3.80 2.37
N MET A 272 3.11 5.12 2.46
CA MET A 272 1.92 5.94 2.63
C MET A 272 1.78 6.91 1.46
N PHE A 273 0.54 7.10 0.99
CA PHE A 273 0.18 8.09 0.00
C PHE A 273 -0.43 9.32 0.66
N ASN A 274 0.14 10.49 0.43
CA ASN A 274 -0.52 11.75 0.68
C ASN A 274 -1.44 12.03 -0.51
N ILE A 275 -2.69 11.59 -0.42
CA ILE A 275 -3.60 11.46 -1.56
C ILE A 275 -3.82 12.79 -2.29
N ALA A 276 -4.01 13.90 -1.57
CA ALA A 276 -4.29 15.19 -2.21
C ALA A 276 -3.10 15.71 -3.04
N PRO A 277 -1.85 15.81 -2.52
CA PRO A 277 -0.71 16.17 -3.34
C PRO A 277 -0.41 15.14 -4.43
N TYR A 278 -0.63 13.85 -4.17
CA TYR A 278 -0.38 12.80 -5.17
C TYR A 278 -1.35 12.92 -6.36
N ALA A 279 -2.65 13.01 -6.11
CA ALA A 279 -3.64 13.18 -7.18
C ALA A 279 -3.42 14.47 -7.98
N ARG A 280 -3.02 15.58 -7.29
CA ARG A 280 -2.66 16.83 -7.95
C ARG A 280 -1.44 16.66 -8.86
N LEU A 281 -0.40 15.97 -8.40
CA LEU A 281 0.79 15.66 -9.20
C LEU A 281 0.41 14.94 -10.49
N LEU A 282 -0.34 13.83 -10.37
CA LEU A 282 -0.75 13.04 -11.54
C LEU A 282 -1.59 13.85 -12.53
N MET A 283 -2.52 14.67 -12.02
CA MET A 283 -3.37 15.52 -12.87
C MET A 283 -2.55 16.63 -13.56
N SER A 284 -1.62 17.27 -12.84
CA SER A 284 -0.74 18.28 -13.40
C SER A 284 0.17 17.70 -14.47
N ASP A 285 0.77 16.54 -14.22
CA ASP A 285 1.61 15.86 -15.21
C ASP A 285 0.82 15.47 -16.45
N PHE A 286 -0.41 14.94 -16.27
CA PHE A 286 -1.28 14.59 -17.38
C PHE A 286 -1.59 15.79 -18.28
N LEU A 287 -1.94 16.93 -17.70
CA LEU A 287 -2.24 18.16 -18.45
C LEU A 287 -0.99 18.75 -19.09
N ALA A 288 0.14 18.78 -18.37
CA ALA A 288 1.42 19.28 -18.89
C ALA A 288 1.92 18.50 -20.10
N ASN A 289 1.61 17.18 -20.15
CA ASN A 289 1.92 16.31 -21.28
C ASN A 289 0.88 16.40 -22.42
N GLY A 290 0.01 17.42 -22.43
CA GLY A 290 -0.97 17.68 -23.49
C GLY A 290 -2.25 16.85 -23.41
N GLY A 291 -2.52 16.21 -22.25
CA GLY A 291 -3.78 15.54 -21.99
C GLY A 291 -4.95 16.52 -21.88
N LYS A 292 -6.13 16.06 -22.22
CA LYS A 292 -7.37 16.83 -22.08
C LYS A 292 -8.27 16.19 -21.04
N ILE A 293 -8.96 17.03 -20.27
CA ILE A 293 -9.99 16.60 -19.32
C ILE A 293 -11.29 17.28 -19.70
N GLU A 294 -12.33 16.49 -19.94
CA GLU A 294 -13.67 16.97 -20.26
C GLU A 294 -14.65 16.49 -19.16
N ILE A 295 -15.46 17.40 -18.65
CA ILE A 295 -16.50 17.07 -17.68
C ILE A 295 -17.66 16.43 -18.41
N ALA A 296 -17.88 15.15 -18.13
CA ALA A 296 -18.96 14.38 -18.73
C ALA A 296 -19.43 13.26 -17.79
N GLU A 297 -20.72 13.02 -17.75
CA GLU A 297 -21.34 11.89 -17.06
C GLU A 297 -22.02 11.01 -18.08
N PHE A 298 -21.79 9.69 -18.00
CA PHE A 298 -22.38 8.68 -18.85
C PHE A 298 -23.25 7.75 -18.03
N HIS A 299 -24.44 7.44 -18.55
CA HIS A 299 -25.46 6.63 -17.86
C HIS A 299 -25.66 5.26 -18.51
N SER A 300 -25.13 5.08 -19.72
CA SER A 300 -25.21 3.81 -20.43
C SER A 300 -23.98 3.58 -21.32
N PRO A 301 -23.65 2.32 -21.65
CA PRO A 301 -22.58 2.02 -22.60
C PRO A 301 -22.87 2.57 -24.01
N ALA A 302 -24.14 2.76 -24.36
CA ALA A 302 -24.54 3.33 -25.66
C ALA A 302 -24.07 4.79 -25.81
N GLU A 303 -24.06 5.56 -24.72
CA GLU A 303 -23.57 6.94 -24.75
C GLU A 303 -22.06 7.01 -25.03
N LEU A 304 -21.27 6.01 -24.61
CA LEU A 304 -19.86 5.91 -24.94
C LEU A 304 -19.63 5.72 -26.45
N ALA A 305 -20.60 5.16 -27.17
CA ALA A 305 -20.53 5.00 -28.62
C ALA A 305 -20.50 6.34 -29.37
N THR A 306 -20.97 7.42 -28.75
CA THR A 306 -20.98 8.79 -29.35
C THR A 306 -19.61 9.46 -29.33
N LEU A 307 -18.67 9.00 -28.47
CA LEU A 307 -17.32 9.56 -28.43
C LEU A 307 -16.60 9.33 -29.77
N ARG A 308 -15.69 10.22 -30.11
CA ARG A 308 -14.89 10.10 -31.34
C ARG A 308 -13.84 8.99 -31.26
N GLU A 309 -13.29 8.74 -30.08
CA GLU A 309 -12.27 7.74 -29.84
C GLU A 309 -12.86 6.34 -30.04
N LYS A 310 -12.14 5.46 -30.75
CA LYS A 310 -12.55 4.06 -30.97
C LYS A 310 -12.10 3.11 -29.86
N VAL A 311 -11.07 3.52 -29.10
CA VAL A 311 -10.54 2.76 -27.95
C VAL A 311 -10.76 3.56 -26.70
N LEU A 312 -11.35 2.92 -25.70
CA LEU A 312 -11.64 3.53 -24.41
C LEU A 312 -11.06 2.67 -23.28
N ILE A 313 -10.58 3.31 -22.21
CA ILE A 313 -10.30 2.63 -20.94
C ILE A 313 -11.39 3.02 -19.96
N ASN A 314 -12.16 2.04 -19.48
CA ASN A 314 -13.16 2.23 -18.44
C ASN A 314 -12.48 2.16 -17.05
N ALA A 315 -12.28 3.31 -16.43
CA ALA A 315 -11.69 3.50 -15.10
C ALA A 315 -12.69 4.10 -14.11
N THR A 316 -13.98 3.79 -14.26
CA THR A 316 -15.07 4.41 -13.48
C THR A 316 -15.19 3.86 -12.06
N GLY A 317 -14.39 2.84 -11.69
CA GLY A 317 -14.40 2.27 -10.34
C GLY A 317 -15.76 1.71 -9.96
N PHE A 318 -16.34 2.18 -8.85
CA PHE A 318 -17.68 1.76 -8.43
C PHE A 318 -18.78 2.20 -9.43
N GLY A 319 -18.56 3.26 -10.19
CA GLY A 319 -19.49 3.72 -11.22
C GLY A 319 -19.75 2.71 -12.34
N ALA A 320 -18.85 1.75 -12.53
CA ALA A 320 -19.03 0.67 -13.52
C ALA A 320 -20.27 -0.21 -13.21
N ARG A 321 -20.66 -0.32 -11.94
CA ARG A 321 -21.88 -1.06 -11.55
C ARG A 321 -23.12 -0.50 -12.26
N ALA A 322 -23.30 0.81 -12.20
CA ALA A 322 -24.44 1.46 -12.85
C ALA A 322 -24.24 1.58 -14.37
N LEU A 323 -23.06 2.03 -14.81
CA LEU A 323 -22.79 2.32 -16.21
C LEU A 323 -22.83 1.08 -17.10
N PHE A 324 -22.32 -0.07 -16.63
CA PHE A 324 -22.24 -1.33 -17.39
C PHE A 324 -23.15 -2.43 -16.85
N GLY A 325 -23.97 -2.15 -15.85
CA GLY A 325 -24.80 -3.17 -15.20
C GLY A 325 -23.96 -4.27 -14.52
N ASP A 326 -22.74 -3.96 -14.05
CA ASP A 326 -21.86 -4.98 -13.44
C ASP A 326 -22.25 -5.25 -11.99
N GLU A 327 -23.21 -6.14 -11.80
CA GLU A 327 -23.70 -6.58 -10.49
C GLU A 327 -22.66 -7.37 -9.68
N SER A 328 -21.53 -7.76 -10.29
CA SER A 328 -20.43 -8.41 -9.56
C SER A 328 -19.65 -7.44 -8.66
N ILE A 329 -19.88 -6.13 -8.78
CA ILE A 329 -19.28 -5.12 -7.91
C ILE A 329 -20.06 -5.05 -6.59
N THR A 330 -19.45 -5.51 -5.52
CA THR A 330 -19.98 -5.38 -4.16
C THR A 330 -19.44 -4.11 -3.50
N PRO A 331 -20.30 -3.24 -2.93
CA PRO A 331 -19.82 -2.07 -2.19
C PRO A 331 -19.13 -2.50 -0.90
N VAL A 332 -18.01 -1.85 -0.57
CA VAL A 332 -17.40 -1.98 0.75
C VAL A 332 -17.16 -0.59 1.32
N ARG A 333 -18.00 -0.23 2.28
CA ARG A 333 -17.95 1.07 2.93
C ARG A 333 -16.66 1.23 3.73
N GLY A 334 -16.12 2.42 3.72
CA GLY A 334 -15.07 2.86 4.62
C GLY A 334 -15.28 4.31 4.96
N GLN A 335 -15.07 4.67 6.22
CA GLN A 335 -15.17 6.04 6.69
C GLN A 335 -13.84 6.51 7.23
N VAL A 336 -13.51 7.77 6.95
CA VAL A 336 -12.29 8.44 7.41
C VAL A 336 -12.66 9.70 8.16
N ALA A 337 -12.21 9.80 9.42
CA ALA A 337 -12.20 11.05 10.17
C ALA A 337 -10.86 11.76 9.91
N ARG A 338 -10.91 13.03 9.50
CA ARG A 338 -9.72 13.88 9.37
C ARG A 338 -9.65 14.86 10.52
N MET A 339 -8.44 15.03 11.04
CA MET A 339 -8.17 16.00 12.09
C MET A 339 -7.13 17.01 11.66
N ILE A 340 -7.08 18.12 12.39
CA ILE A 340 -6.08 19.18 12.24
C ILE A 340 -4.68 18.53 12.20
N PRO A 341 -3.84 18.84 11.19
CA PRO A 341 -2.46 18.34 11.09
C PRO A 341 -1.64 18.62 12.35
N GLN A 342 -0.78 17.69 12.68
CA GLN A 342 0.20 17.81 13.77
C GLN A 342 1.56 17.40 13.18
N PRO A 343 2.39 18.37 12.74
CA PRO A 343 3.59 18.12 11.92
C PRO A 343 4.65 17.25 12.60
N GLU A 344 4.70 17.26 13.95
CA GLU A 344 5.62 16.43 14.74
C GLU A 344 5.27 14.95 14.75
N ILE A 345 4.06 14.57 14.30
CA ILE A 345 3.62 13.18 14.19
C ILE A 345 4.03 12.64 12.82
N ASN A 346 4.97 11.70 12.84
CA ASN A 346 5.52 11.05 11.64
C ASN A 346 5.41 9.51 11.69
N TYR A 347 4.51 8.99 12.50
CA TYR A 347 4.26 7.58 12.68
C TYR A 347 2.77 7.27 12.62
N GLY A 348 2.45 6.05 12.15
CA GLY A 348 1.09 5.52 12.17
C GLY A 348 0.85 4.62 13.40
N LEU A 349 -0.42 4.36 13.69
CA LEU A 349 -0.85 3.46 14.76
C LEU A 349 -1.95 2.52 14.26
N PHE A 350 -1.94 1.31 14.77
CA PHE A 350 -3.07 0.39 14.69
C PHE A 350 -3.38 -0.14 16.08
N TYR A 351 -4.61 0.05 16.54
CA TYR A 351 -5.05 -0.37 17.86
C TYR A 351 -6.55 -0.66 17.89
N LYS A 352 -6.95 -1.82 18.42
CA LYS A 352 -8.36 -2.25 18.56
C LYS A 352 -9.22 -1.99 17.30
N GLY A 353 -8.76 -2.49 16.15
CA GLY A 353 -9.51 -2.33 14.91
C GLY A 353 -9.54 -0.89 14.35
N VAL A 354 -8.71 0.02 14.87
CA VAL A 354 -8.61 1.39 14.39
C VAL A 354 -7.22 1.65 13.81
N SER A 355 -7.18 2.22 12.61
CA SER A 355 -5.98 2.70 11.93
C SER A 355 -5.87 4.22 12.07
N PHE A 356 -4.67 4.69 12.38
CA PHE A 356 -4.29 6.10 12.40
C PHE A 356 -3.11 6.35 11.48
N LEU A 357 -3.15 7.39 10.65
CA LEU A 357 -2.10 7.78 9.73
C LEU A 357 -1.80 9.28 9.79
N PRO A 358 -0.50 9.66 9.79
CA PRO A 358 -0.05 11.04 9.88
C PRO A 358 0.05 11.71 8.50
N ARG A 359 -1.03 11.72 7.72
CA ARG A 359 -1.00 12.32 6.39
C ARG A 359 -0.78 13.84 6.46
N ARG A 360 -0.07 14.37 5.46
CA ARG A 360 0.24 15.80 5.37
C ARG A 360 -0.99 16.67 5.13
N ASP A 361 -2.03 16.09 4.51
CA ASP A 361 -3.32 16.77 4.24
C ASP A 361 -4.36 16.59 5.37
N GLY A 362 -3.92 16.13 6.53
CA GLY A 362 -4.74 15.93 7.73
C GLY A 362 -4.47 14.57 8.36
N LEU A 363 -4.47 14.52 9.68
CA LEU A 363 -4.40 13.26 10.42
C LEU A 363 -5.62 12.41 10.09
N VAL A 364 -5.43 11.14 9.76
CA VAL A 364 -6.50 10.25 9.31
C VAL A 364 -6.74 9.16 10.34
N PHE A 365 -7.99 9.03 10.77
CA PHE A 365 -8.46 7.97 11.65
C PHE A 365 -9.54 7.17 10.95
N GLN A 366 -9.46 5.85 11.03
CA GLN A 366 -10.40 4.95 10.38
C GLN A 366 -10.69 3.73 11.24
N VAL A 367 -11.95 3.42 11.47
CA VAL A 367 -12.36 2.09 11.93
C VAL A 367 -12.21 1.14 10.75
N VAL A 368 -11.43 0.09 10.93
CA VAL A 368 -11.23 -0.95 9.91
C VAL A 368 -11.80 -2.31 10.33
N GLY A 369 -12.31 -2.37 11.60
CA GLY A 369 -12.89 -3.56 12.19
C GLY A 369 -11.88 -4.64 12.54
N ASP A 370 -12.40 -5.77 12.99
CA ASP A 370 -11.60 -6.93 13.38
C ASP A 370 -11.24 -7.81 12.19
N ASP A 371 -12.02 -7.75 11.10
CA ASP A 371 -11.80 -8.50 9.87
C ASP A 371 -12.06 -7.65 8.60
N ASP A 372 -11.82 -8.25 7.43
CA ASP A 372 -12.00 -7.59 6.15
C ASP A 372 -13.46 -7.45 5.71
N TYR A 373 -14.42 -8.00 6.47
CA TYR A 373 -15.84 -7.82 6.23
C TYR A 373 -16.42 -6.51 6.78
N TYR A 374 -15.63 -5.73 7.53
CA TYR A 374 -16.10 -4.42 7.99
C TYR A 374 -16.49 -3.53 6.81
N GLY A 375 -17.78 -3.13 6.79
CA GLY A 375 -18.39 -2.35 5.71
C GLY A 375 -18.72 -3.14 4.43
N PHE A 376 -18.59 -4.48 4.43
CA PHE A 376 -18.92 -5.32 3.26
C PHE A 376 -20.42 -5.28 2.97
N ASN A 377 -20.76 -5.12 1.68
CA ASN A 377 -22.12 -4.97 1.16
C ASN A 377 -22.90 -3.78 1.76
N ASP A 378 -22.18 -2.75 2.18
CA ASP A 378 -22.72 -1.48 2.66
C ASP A 378 -22.37 -0.37 1.65
N ASP A 379 -23.39 0.24 1.05
CA ASP A 379 -23.27 1.35 0.09
C ASP A 379 -23.63 2.71 0.69
N THR A 380 -23.86 2.76 2.01
CA THR A 380 -24.18 4.00 2.74
C THR A 380 -23.10 5.04 2.52
N THR A 381 -23.49 6.22 2.06
CA THR A 381 -22.59 7.35 1.79
C THR A 381 -22.67 8.47 2.81
N VAL A 382 -23.62 8.37 3.76
CA VAL A 382 -23.80 9.35 4.82
C VAL A 382 -22.73 9.16 5.90
N PRO A 383 -21.98 10.23 6.25
CA PRO A 383 -20.99 10.17 7.31
C PRO A 383 -21.66 9.89 8.68
N ASP A 384 -21.03 9.00 9.44
CA ASP A 384 -21.41 8.72 10.84
C ASP A 384 -20.41 9.40 11.80
N ARG A 385 -20.89 10.41 12.51
CA ARG A 385 -20.08 11.15 13.47
C ARG A 385 -19.66 10.28 14.66
N ALA A 386 -20.53 9.37 15.11
CA ALA A 386 -20.22 8.51 16.25
C ALA A 386 -19.10 7.52 15.92
N GLU A 387 -19.08 6.94 14.71
CA GLU A 387 -17.96 6.09 14.24
C GLU A 387 -16.65 6.89 14.16
N ALA A 388 -16.70 8.15 13.69
CA ALA A 388 -15.54 9.00 13.63
C ALA A 388 -14.97 9.32 15.03
N GLU A 389 -15.84 9.61 15.99
CA GLU A 389 -15.45 9.86 17.38
C GLU A 389 -14.93 8.60 18.07
N LEU A 390 -15.52 7.44 17.81
CA LEU A 390 -15.02 6.14 18.26
C LEU A 390 -13.58 5.94 17.81
N ALA A 391 -13.27 6.17 16.53
CA ALA A 391 -11.92 6.01 15.98
C ALA A 391 -10.91 6.91 16.71
N VAL A 392 -11.25 8.18 16.90
CA VAL A 392 -10.37 9.14 17.61
C VAL A 392 -10.19 8.75 19.07
N ASN A 393 -11.25 8.41 19.77
CA ASN A 393 -11.23 8.06 21.19
C ASN A 393 -10.44 6.77 21.45
N THR A 394 -10.55 5.76 20.56
CA THR A 394 -9.79 4.52 20.65
C THR A 394 -8.27 4.78 20.60
N ILE A 395 -7.82 5.60 19.67
CA ILE A 395 -6.39 5.97 19.62
C ILE A 395 -6.00 6.86 20.80
N ALA A 396 -6.89 7.75 21.27
CA ALA A 396 -6.63 8.60 22.43
C ALA A 396 -6.37 7.79 23.73
N GLU A 397 -6.94 6.58 23.86
CA GLU A 397 -6.69 5.67 25.00
C GLU A 397 -5.19 5.37 25.20
N LEU A 398 -4.41 5.36 24.10
CA LEU A 398 -2.97 5.09 24.16
C LEU A 398 -2.17 6.18 24.89
N TYR A 399 -2.72 7.38 25.00
CA TYR A 399 -2.06 8.56 25.57
C TYR A 399 -2.64 8.99 26.91
N LYS A 400 -3.70 8.33 27.40
CA LYS A 400 -4.21 8.59 28.74
C LYS A 400 -3.19 8.08 29.75
N THR A 401 -2.66 8.98 30.57
CA THR A 401 -1.94 8.62 31.79
C THR A 401 -2.94 8.05 32.77
N ALA A 402 -2.69 6.82 33.25
CA ALA A 402 -3.45 6.27 34.39
C ALA A 402 -3.15 7.07 35.65
#